data_9637571e575d27f2cce4005591278f37
#
_entry.id   9637571e575d27f2cce4005591278f37
#
_cell.length_a   1.000
_cell.length_b   1.000
_cell.length_c   1.000
_cell.angle_alpha   90.00
_cell.angle_beta   90.00
_cell.angle_gamma   90.00
#
_symmetry.space_group_name_H-M   'P 1'
#
loop_
_entity.id
_entity.type
_entity.pdbx_description
1 polymer ?
#
loop_
_entity_poly.entity_id
_entity_poly.type
_entity_poly.pdbx_seq_one_letter_code
_entity_poly.pdbx_strand_id
1 'polypeptide(L)'
;MSTLERLRAARPEAPRVAPGMRRVLSLPVRQDFDIDLTNVYKRKRGEYRLRPIQSRALQEIKDKRGLVAPIGVGHGKFLISALAGSALKSNRTLLLVPPALVAQTEKEIERFKEHFIMPPELHVLSYGKLSVAAGTTLLESLRPDAIIADECHYLRHRTAARTKRVIRYFKNHPTTKFVGLSGTFTSKSLKDYAHLVELALRGDSPIPLQYWELELWASCVDVDGEPDEYARQCFQPMISQYGGTARQAFYERFKSSPGVIATTDSSATCSLYMRNIESDYVVPNIIRTSLRNLERTWTTPSGEEIED
;
A
#
# COMPACT_ATOMS: atom_id res chain seq x y z
N MET A 1 -29.11 -1.13 36.96
CA MET A 1 -28.37 -1.48 35.74
C MET A 1 -28.88 -0.60 34.60
N SER A 2 -27.99 0.20 34.04
CA SER A 2 -28.30 1.07 32.87
C SER A 2 -28.56 0.21 31.62
N THR A 3 -29.25 0.77 30.63
CA THR A 3 -29.50 0.10 29.35
C THR A 3 -28.19 -0.33 28.67
N LEU A 4 -27.09 0.43 28.86
CA LEU A 4 -25.76 0.11 28.39
C LEU A 4 -25.14 -1.08 29.12
N GLU A 5 -25.38 -1.24 30.43
CA GLU A 5 -24.92 -2.41 31.21
C GLU A 5 -25.69 -3.66 30.80
N ARG A 6 -26.99 -3.55 30.50
CA ARG A 6 -27.80 -4.67 29.97
C ARG A 6 -27.34 -5.10 28.56
N LEU A 7 -27.01 -4.14 27.69
CA LEU A 7 -26.47 -4.43 26.35
C LEU A 7 -25.06 -5.05 26.43
N ARG A 8 -24.23 -4.65 27.39
CA ARG A 8 -22.92 -5.27 27.63
C ARG A 8 -23.04 -6.68 28.25
N ALA A 9 -24.01 -6.89 29.14
CA ALA A 9 -24.29 -8.22 29.70
C ALA A 9 -24.94 -9.20 28.73
N ALA A 10 -25.60 -8.69 27.67
CA ALA A 10 -26.22 -9.51 26.63
C ALA A 10 -25.25 -9.84 25.47
N ARG A 11 -23.98 -9.43 25.53
CA ARG A 11 -23.00 -9.90 24.54
C ARG A 11 -22.80 -11.41 24.70
N PRO A 12 -22.97 -12.19 23.62
CA PRO A 12 -22.67 -13.61 23.67
C PRO A 12 -21.20 -13.80 24.09
N GLU A 13 -20.91 -14.89 24.80
CA GLU A 13 -19.52 -15.30 25.05
C GLU A 13 -18.70 -15.16 23.77
N ALA A 14 -17.53 -14.53 23.87
CA ALA A 14 -16.66 -14.35 22.71
C ALA A 14 -16.42 -15.73 22.06
N PRO A 15 -16.72 -15.92 20.78
CA PRO A 15 -16.42 -17.18 20.14
C PRO A 15 -14.91 -17.44 20.30
N ARG A 16 -14.52 -18.71 20.62
CA ARG A 16 -13.11 -19.10 20.83
C ARG A 16 -12.17 -18.52 19.74
N VAL A 17 -12.67 -18.38 18.51
CA VAL A 17 -12.01 -17.66 17.44
C VAL A 17 -13.10 -17.03 16.55
N ALA A 18 -13.07 -15.72 16.37
CA ALA A 18 -13.99 -15.00 15.48
C ALA A 18 -13.88 -15.48 14.01
N PRO A 19 -14.98 -15.49 13.23
CA PRO A 19 -14.97 -16.05 11.88
C PRO A 19 -13.91 -15.45 10.96
N GLY A 20 -13.73 -14.13 10.95
CA GLY A 20 -12.70 -13.45 10.16
C GLY A 20 -11.30 -13.78 10.64
N MET A 21 -11.06 -13.90 11.95
CA MET A 21 -9.79 -14.34 12.51
C MET A 21 -9.47 -15.77 12.02
N ARG A 22 -10.44 -16.70 12.13
CA ARG A 22 -10.25 -18.06 11.67
C ARG A 22 -9.91 -18.11 10.17
N ARG A 23 -10.66 -17.36 9.36
CA ARG A 23 -10.38 -17.26 7.92
C ARG A 23 -8.97 -16.72 7.66
N VAL A 24 -8.59 -15.61 8.28
CA VAL A 24 -7.27 -14.99 8.04
C VAL A 24 -6.13 -15.89 8.48
N LEU A 25 -6.25 -16.58 9.62
CA LEU A 25 -5.23 -17.52 10.08
C LEU A 25 -5.13 -18.77 9.21
N SER A 26 -6.21 -19.17 8.52
CA SER A 26 -6.21 -20.32 7.60
C SER A 26 -5.71 -19.99 6.19
N LEU A 27 -5.54 -18.71 5.83
CA LEU A 27 -4.98 -18.33 4.53
C LEU A 27 -3.54 -18.84 4.41
N PRO A 28 -3.11 -19.25 3.21
CA PRO A 28 -1.73 -19.70 2.99
C PRO A 28 -0.73 -18.60 3.35
N VAL A 29 0.49 -19.02 3.67
CA VAL A 29 1.64 -18.13 3.80
C VAL A 29 2.32 -18.07 2.45
N ARG A 30 2.74 -16.86 2.03
CA ARG A 30 3.49 -16.68 0.79
C ARG A 30 4.85 -17.40 0.90
N GLN A 31 5.15 -18.18 -0.11
CA GLN A 31 6.47 -18.77 -0.26
C GLN A 31 7.41 -17.76 -0.93
N ASP A 32 8.51 -17.45 -0.26
CA ASP A 32 9.54 -16.59 -0.81
C ASP A 32 10.55 -17.44 -1.60
N PHE A 33 10.66 -17.15 -2.89
CA PHE A 33 11.64 -17.73 -3.77
C PHE A 33 12.20 -16.66 -4.69
N ASP A 34 13.46 -16.82 -5.08
CA ASP A 34 14.08 -15.93 -6.04
C ASP A 34 13.52 -16.20 -7.43
N ILE A 35 13.00 -15.15 -8.05
CA ILE A 35 12.46 -15.20 -9.40
C ILE A 35 12.94 -13.99 -10.20
N ASP A 36 13.43 -14.23 -11.41
CA ASP A 36 13.72 -13.18 -12.38
C ASP A 36 12.78 -13.29 -13.57
N LEU A 37 11.81 -12.37 -13.61
CA LEU A 37 10.84 -12.26 -14.69
C LEU A 37 11.30 -11.31 -15.81
N THR A 38 12.54 -10.84 -15.78
CA THR A 38 13.05 -9.90 -16.78
C THR A 38 12.75 -10.38 -18.19
N ASN A 39 13.11 -11.62 -18.51
CA ASN A 39 12.94 -12.15 -19.87
C ASN A 39 11.48 -12.40 -20.26
N VAL A 40 10.55 -12.47 -19.28
CA VAL A 40 9.12 -12.61 -19.54
C VAL A 40 8.53 -11.31 -20.06
N TYR A 41 8.95 -10.18 -19.51
CA TYR A 41 8.41 -8.85 -19.85
C TYR A 41 9.33 -8.01 -20.71
N LYS A 42 10.58 -8.42 -20.93
CA LYS A 42 11.57 -7.69 -21.72
C LYS A 42 11.33 -7.86 -23.21
N ARG A 43 11.48 -6.79 -23.98
CA ARG A 43 11.54 -6.85 -25.47
C ARG A 43 12.90 -7.36 -25.91
N LYS A 44 12.99 -7.91 -27.13
CA LYS A 44 14.26 -8.44 -27.70
C LYS A 44 15.43 -7.45 -27.62
N ARG A 45 15.16 -6.17 -27.85
CA ARG A 45 16.16 -5.09 -27.81
C ARG A 45 16.16 -4.30 -26.51
N GLY A 46 15.38 -4.73 -25.51
CA GLY A 46 15.34 -4.06 -24.22
C GLY A 46 16.69 -4.24 -23.48
N GLU A 47 17.09 -3.23 -22.74
CA GLU A 47 18.38 -3.24 -22.00
C GLU A 47 18.18 -3.38 -20.49
N TYR A 48 17.05 -2.89 -19.98
CA TYR A 48 16.79 -2.89 -18.54
C TYR A 48 16.42 -4.27 -18.00
N ARG A 49 16.72 -4.47 -16.72
CA ARG A 49 16.36 -5.67 -15.96
C ARG A 49 15.41 -5.29 -14.83
N LEU A 50 14.53 -6.21 -14.47
CA LEU A 50 13.70 -6.10 -13.28
C LEU A 50 14.53 -6.32 -12.02
N ARG A 51 14.27 -5.53 -10.99
CA ARG A 51 14.80 -5.80 -9.65
C ARG A 51 14.08 -7.00 -9.03
N PRO A 52 14.69 -7.73 -8.07
CA PRO A 52 14.05 -8.89 -7.43
C PRO A 52 12.63 -8.57 -6.89
N ILE A 53 12.46 -7.43 -6.21
CA ILE A 53 11.14 -7.01 -5.69
C ILE A 53 10.11 -6.76 -6.79
N GLN A 54 10.54 -6.26 -7.96
CA GLN A 54 9.65 -6.05 -9.10
C GLN A 54 9.21 -7.37 -9.72
N SER A 55 10.14 -8.30 -9.91
CA SER A 55 9.82 -9.65 -10.40
C SER A 55 8.87 -10.37 -9.45
N ARG A 56 9.12 -10.31 -8.15
CA ARG A 56 8.24 -10.90 -7.13
C ARG A 56 6.85 -10.27 -7.14
N ALA A 57 6.74 -8.95 -7.20
CA ALA A 57 5.46 -8.25 -7.28
C ALA A 57 4.67 -8.65 -8.53
N LEU A 58 5.32 -8.73 -9.69
CA LEU A 58 4.69 -9.15 -10.95
C LEU A 58 4.24 -10.61 -10.91
N GLN A 59 5.00 -11.49 -10.25
CA GLN A 59 4.58 -12.89 -10.04
C GLN A 59 3.33 -12.97 -9.15
N GLU A 60 3.30 -12.24 -8.02
CA GLU A 60 2.12 -12.19 -7.14
C GLU A 60 0.89 -11.62 -7.88
N ILE A 61 1.06 -10.56 -8.68
CA ILE A 61 -0.01 -10.02 -9.53
C ILE A 61 -0.57 -11.10 -10.47
N LYS A 62 0.31 -11.85 -11.11
CA LYS A 62 -0.08 -12.93 -12.04
C LYS A 62 -0.84 -14.04 -11.33
N ASP A 63 -0.36 -14.49 -10.17
CA ASP A 63 -0.88 -15.64 -9.44
C ASP A 63 -2.17 -15.30 -8.69
N LYS A 64 -2.21 -14.14 -8.03
CA LYS A 64 -3.34 -13.70 -7.19
C LYS A 64 -4.35 -12.83 -7.91
N ARG A 65 -4.04 -12.40 -9.13
CA ARG A 65 -4.88 -11.51 -9.94
C ARG A 65 -5.17 -10.17 -9.26
N GLY A 66 -4.30 -9.77 -8.35
CA GLY A 66 -4.35 -8.53 -7.59
C GLY A 66 -3.11 -8.39 -6.72
N LEU A 67 -2.87 -7.20 -6.19
CA LEU A 67 -1.72 -6.92 -5.32
C LEU A 67 -2.02 -5.76 -4.38
N VAL A 68 -1.51 -5.88 -3.18
CA VAL A 68 -1.32 -4.78 -2.24
C VAL A 68 0.17 -4.66 -1.96
N ALA A 69 0.75 -3.51 -2.29
CA ALA A 69 2.20 -3.35 -2.25
C ALA A 69 2.62 -2.12 -1.41
N PRO A 70 2.77 -2.29 -0.07
CA PRO A 70 3.43 -1.31 0.78
C PRO A 70 4.93 -1.29 0.50
N ILE A 71 5.31 -0.62 -0.59
CA ILE A 71 6.70 -0.53 -1.06
C ILE A 71 7.19 0.90 -0.87
N GLY A 72 8.28 1.07 -0.13
CA GLY A 72 8.92 2.36 0.12
C GLY A 72 9.39 3.09 -1.14
N VAL A 73 9.80 4.34 -0.97
CA VAL A 73 10.37 5.15 -2.06
C VAL A 73 11.70 4.54 -2.52
N GLY A 74 12.05 4.70 -3.80
CA GLY A 74 13.34 4.21 -4.34
C GLY A 74 13.36 2.75 -4.80
N HIS A 75 12.35 1.95 -4.51
CA HIS A 75 12.28 0.53 -4.90
C HIS A 75 11.73 0.27 -6.30
N GLY A 76 11.48 1.32 -7.10
CA GLY A 76 11.06 1.19 -8.49
C GLY A 76 9.60 0.77 -8.67
N LYS A 77 8.68 1.26 -7.82
CA LYS A 77 7.22 1.04 -7.90
C LYS A 77 6.66 1.32 -9.29
N PHE A 78 7.13 2.38 -9.93
CA PHE A 78 6.65 2.77 -11.26
C PHE A 78 6.65 1.60 -12.27
N LEU A 79 7.75 0.83 -12.33
CA LEU A 79 7.83 -0.27 -13.30
C LEU A 79 6.87 -1.42 -12.96
N ILE A 80 6.60 -1.65 -11.67
CA ILE A 80 5.55 -2.58 -11.24
C ILE A 80 4.19 -2.07 -11.73
N SER A 81 3.87 -0.78 -11.50
CA SER A 81 2.61 -0.17 -11.93
C SER A 81 2.42 -0.25 -13.44
N ALA A 82 3.45 0.06 -14.21
CA ALA A 82 3.41 0.05 -15.68
C ALA A 82 3.23 -1.36 -16.26
N LEU A 83 3.84 -2.39 -15.65
CA LEU A 83 3.79 -3.77 -16.12
C LEU A 83 2.67 -4.61 -15.50
N ALA A 84 1.98 -4.10 -14.47
CA ALA A 84 0.92 -4.84 -13.79
C ALA A 84 -0.19 -5.30 -14.73
N GLY A 85 -0.58 -4.46 -15.69
CA GLY A 85 -1.57 -4.82 -16.71
C GLY A 85 -1.11 -5.99 -17.58
N SER A 86 0.17 -6.03 -17.98
CA SER A 86 0.75 -7.16 -18.71
C SER A 86 0.77 -8.43 -17.87
N ALA A 87 1.11 -8.34 -16.57
CA ALA A 87 1.06 -9.47 -15.64
C ALA A 87 -0.36 -10.01 -15.45
N LEU A 88 -1.36 -9.14 -15.44
CA LEU A 88 -2.78 -9.49 -15.37
C LEU A 88 -3.36 -10.02 -16.70
N LYS A 89 -2.63 -9.88 -17.79
CA LYS A 89 -3.13 -10.05 -19.16
C LYS A 89 -4.36 -9.18 -19.41
N SER A 90 -4.29 -7.93 -18.96
CA SER A 90 -5.35 -6.93 -19.10
C SER A 90 -5.35 -6.40 -20.54
N ASN A 91 -6.53 -6.29 -21.13
CA ASN A 91 -6.69 -5.65 -22.43
C ASN A 91 -6.77 -4.12 -22.28
N ARG A 92 -7.40 -3.65 -21.19
CA ARG A 92 -7.62 -2.23 -20.95
C ARG A 92 -7.25 -1.88 -19.52
N THR A 93 -6.02 -1.42 -19.34
CA THR A 93 -5.45 -1.06 -18.04
C THR A 93 -5.62 0.43 -17.77
N LEU A 94 -6.14 0.76 -16.60
CA LEU A 94 -6.16 2.13 -16.08
C LEU A 94 -5.10 2.28 -14.98
N LEU A 95 -4.13 3.16 -15.19
CA LEU A 95 -3.15 3.56 -14.18
C LEU A 95 -3.57 4.89 -13.55
N LEU A 96 -3.92 4.83 -12.26
CA LEU A 96 -4.24 6.00 -11.45
C LEU A 96 -2.97 6.52 -10.77
N VAL A 97 -2.70 7.81 -10.93
CA VAL A 97 -1.53 8.48 -10.36
C VAL A 97 -1.90 9.82 -9.70
N PRO A 98 -1.06 10.35 -8.80
CA PRO A 98 -1.20 11.72 -8.31
C PRO A 98 -1.23 12.74 -9.46
N PRO A 99 -2.02 13.84 -9.35
CA PRO A 99 -2.12 14.82 -10.44
C PRO A 99 -0.78 15.38 -10.93
N ALA A 100 0.14 15.65 -10.01
CA ALA A 100 1.46 16.18 -10.34
C ALA A 100 2.37 15.21 -11.10
N LEU A 101 2.06 13.90 -11.07
CA LEU A 101 2.90 12.87 -11.68
C LEU A 101 2.42 12.39 -13.05
N VAL A 102 1.28 12.88 -13.55
CA VAL A 102 0.70 12.41 -14.83
C VAL A 102 1.70 12.54 -15.98
N ALA A 103 2.18 13.74 -16.23
CA ALA A 103 3.10 14.00 -17.36
C ALA A 103 4.43 13.24 -17.22
N GLN A 104 4.95 13.13 -16.00
CA GLN A 104 6.15 12.33 -15.73
C GLN A 104 5.88 10.85 -16.01
N THR A 105 4.75 10.31 -15.53
CA THR A 105 4.35 8.92 -15.74
C THR A 105 4.22 8.58 -17.21
N GLU A 106 3.56 9.43 -18.00
CA GLU A 106 3.42 9.25 -19.45
C GLU A 106 4.78 9.23 -20.13
N LYS A 107 5.66 10.17 -19.79
CA LYS A 107 7.04 10.21 -20.33
C LYS A 107 7.84 8.95 -19.97
N GLU A 108 7.72 8.46 -18.76
CA GLU A 108 8.40 7.24 -18.31
C GLU A 108 7.83 6.00 -19.01
N ILE A 109 6.52 5.91 -19.22
CA ILE A 109 5.89 4.83 -20.01
C ILE A 109 6.48 4.82 -21.42
N GLU A 110 6.56 5.97 -22.11
CA GLU A 110 7.14 6.07 -23.44
C GLU A 110 8.60 5.57 -23.48
N ARG A 111 9.40 5.94 -22.46
CA ARG A 111 10.77 5.46 -22.32
C ARG A 111 10.84 3.95 -22.11
N PHE A 112 10.02 3.42 -21.21
CA PHE A 112 10.11 2.00 -20.82
C PHE A 112 9.46 1.06 -21.84
N LYS A 113 8.55 1.52 -22.70
CA LYS A 113 7.95 0.68 -23.75
C LYS A 113 8.97 0.20 -24.81
N GLU A 114 10.12 0.86 -24.92
CA GLU A 114 11.22 0.37 -25.77
C GLU A 114 11.88 -0.87 -25.19
N HIS A 115 11.86 -1.00 -23.86
CA HIS A 115 12.55 -2.05 -23.12
C HIS A 115 11.62 -3.17 -22.65
N PHE A 116 10.34 -2.88 -22.39
CA PHE A 116 9.38 -3.83 -21.82
C PHE A 116 8.09 -3.92 -22.63
N ILE A 117 7.40 -5.06 -22.47
CA ILE A 117 6.10 -5.35 -23.08
C ILE A 117 5.01 -4.72 -22.18
N MET A 118 4.53 -3.55 -22.59
CA MET A 118 3.44 -2.86 -21.89
C MET A 118 2.08 -3.50 -22.21
N PRO A 119 1.03 -3.26 -21.36
CA PRO A 119 -0.33 -3.69 -21.69
C PRO A 119 -0.81 -3.08 -23.00
N PRO A 120 -1.71 -3.74 -23.74
CA PRO A 120 -2.19 -3.27 -25.06
C PRO A 120 -2.79 -1.86 -25.01
N GLU A 121 -3.72 -1.62 -24.08
CA GLU A 121 -4.29 -0.30 -23.81
C GLU A 121 -3.93 0.11 -22.38
N LEU A 122 -3.04 1.10 -22.24
CA LEU A 122 -2.65 1.66 -20.94
C LEU A 122 -3.06 3.14 -20.89
N HIS A 123 -4.07 3.42 -20.10
CA HIS A 123 -4.57 4.78 -19.85
C HIS A 123 -4.02 5.32 -18.54
N VAL A 124 -3.42 6.50 -18.57
CA VAL A 124 -2.97 7.21 -17.36
C VAL A 124 -4.01 8.25 -16.96
N LEU A 125 -4.43 8.24 -15.71
CA LEU A 125 -5.43 9.15 -15.20
C LEU A 125 -5.05 9.66 -13.80
N SER A 126 -5.26 10.95 -13.55
CA SER A 126 -5.08 11.46 -12.20
C SER A 126 -6.27 11.13 -11.30
N TYR A 127 -6.00 10.94 -9.99
CA TYR A 127 -7.05 10.83 -8.98
C TYR A 127 -7.98 12.05 -8.95
N GLY A 128 -7.48 13.24 -9.34
CA GLY A 128 -8.25 14.46 -9.42
C GLY A 128 -9.42 14.36 -10.39
N LYS A 129 -9.21 13.73 -11.56
CA LYS A 129 -10.28 13.53 -12.55
C LYS A 129 -11.42 12.65 -12.02
N LEU A 130 -11.13 11.72 -11.11
CA LEU A 130 -12.16 10.94 -10.42
C LEU A 130 -12.85 11.72 -9.28
N SER A 131 -12.37 12.89 -8.90
CA SER A 131 -12.95 13.67 -7.79
C SER A 131 -14.01 14.67 -8.24
N VAL A 132 -13.95 15.17 -9.49
CA VAL A 132 -14.86 16.18 -10.03
C VAL A 132 -16.13 15.56 -10.61
N ALA A 133 -17.19 16.36 -10.79
CA ALA A 133 -18.50 15.88 -11.28
C ALA A 133 -18.39 15.14 -12.64
N ALA A 134 -17.60 15.66 -13.58
CA ALA A 134 -17.33 15.02 -14.88
C ALA A 134 -16.71 13.62 -14.77
N GLY A 135 -16.08 13.28 -13.64
CA GLY A 135 -15.52 11.94 -13.39
C GLY A 135 -16.56 10.88 -13.00
N THR A 136 -17.85 11.23 -12.93
CA THR A 136 -18.90 10.31 -12.42
C THR A 136 -19.09 9.09 -13.33
N THR A 137 -18.97 9.24 -14.64
CA THR A 137 -19.14 8.20 -15.66
C THR A 137 -17.81 7.77 -16.29
N LEU A 138 -16.69 8.36 -15.87
CA LEU A 138 -15.40 8.19 -16.53
C LEU A 138 -14.93 6.72 -16.53
N LEU A 139 -15.07 6.00 -15.42
CA LEU A 139 -14.73 4.59 -15.35
C LEU A 139 -15.63 3.73 -16.22
N GLU A 140 -16.93 4.06 -16.28
CA GLU A 140 -17.88 3.34 -17.14
C GLU A 140 -17.60 3.59 -18.64
N SER A 141 -17.10 4.78 -19.01
CA SER A 141 -16.70 5.09 -20.38
C SER A 141 -15.41 4.37 -20.76
N LEU A 142 -14.41 4.34 -19.89
CA LEU A 142 -13.13 3.69 -20.12
C LEU A 142 -13.22 2.15 -20.04
N ARG A 143 -14.12 1.62 -19.24
CA ARG A 143 -14.33 0.18 -19.02
C ARG A 143 -13.02 -0.59 -18.77
N PRO A 144 -12.17 -0.18 -17.81
CA PRO A 144 -10.94 -0.90 -17.53
C PRO A 144 -11.24 -2.28 -16.96
N ASP A 145 -10.51 -3.31 -17.41
CA ASP A 145 -10.52 -4.63 -16.81
C ASP A 145 -9.46 -4.81 -15.72
N ALA A 146 -8.54 -3.82 -15.62
CA ALA A 146 -7.61 -3.69 -14.52
C ALA A 146 -7.43 -2.21 -14.12
N ILE A 147 -7.46 -1.93 -12.81
CA ILE A 147 -7.15 -0.61 -12.24
C ILE A 147 -5.91 -0.75 -11.36
N ILE A 148 -4.87 -0.03 -11.76
CA ILE A 148 -3.60 0.05 -11.04
C ILE A 148 -3.56 1.41 -10.35
N ALA A 149 -3.44 1.41 -9.02
CA ALA A 149 -3.45 2.62 -8.21
C ALA A 149 -2.05 2.87 -7.64
N ASP A 150 -1.25 3.69 -8.31
CA ASP A 150 0.03 4.17 -7.79
C ASP A 150 -0.23 5.27 -6.76
N GLU A 151 0.44 5.18 -5.62
CA GLU A 151 0.12 5.93 -4.41
C GLU A 151 -1.35 5.76 -3.99
N CYS A 152 -1.79 4.50 -3.86
CA CYS A 152 -3.18 4.13 -3.59
C CYS A 152 -3.76 4.71 -2.29
N HIS A 153 -2.92 5.29 -1.41
CA HIS A 153 -3.36 6.06 -0.24
C HIS A 153 -4.27 7.25 -0.62
N TYR A 154 -4.24 7.73 -1.87
CA TYR A 154 -5.24 8.69 -2.36
C TYR A 154 -6.68 8.15 -2.33
N LEU A 155 -6.87 6.83 -2.28
CA LEU A 155 -8.17 6.16 -2.16
C LEU A 155 -8.52 5.74 -0.72
N ARG A 156 -7.73 6.13 0.30
CA ARG A 156 -7.90 5.69 1.69
C ARG A 156 -9.26 6.05 2.31
N HIS A 157 -9.81 7.21 1.96
CA HIS A 157 -11.07 7.68 2.52
C HIS A 157 -12.26 7.16 1.72
N ARG A 158 -12.99 6.18 2.26
CA ARG A 158 -14.17 5.57 1.61
C ARG A 158 -15.27 6.58 1.25
N THR A 159 -15.36 7.68 1.98
CA THR A 159 -16.36 8.75 1.75
C THR A 159 -16.00 9.71 0.62
N ALA A 160 -14.73 9.75 0.22
CA ALA A 160 -14.28 10.61 -0.87
C ALA A 160 -14.91 10.21 -2.22
N ALA A 161 -15.27 11.20 -3.04
CA ALA A 161 -15.95 10.97 -4.32
C ALA A 161 -15.18 10.00 -5.24
N ARG A 162 -13.86 10.18 -5.36
CA ARG A 162 -13.01 9.29 -6.17
C ARG A 162 -13.05 7.84 -5.68
N THR A 163 -12.99 7.61 -4.37
CA THR A 163 -13.03 6.26 -3.78
C THR A 163 -14.39 5.62 -3.96
N LYS A 164 -15.47 6.36 -3.72
CA LYS A 164 -16.85 5.88 -3.97
C LYS A 164 -17.06 5.47 -5.42
N ARG A 165 -16.48 6.20 -6.38
CA ARG A 165 -16.57 5.86 -7.80
C ARG A 165 -15.81 4.58 -8.14
N VAL A 166 -14.61 4.42 -7.61
CA VAL A 166 -13.84 3.17 -7.77
C VAL A 166 -14.60 2.00 -7.16
N ILE A 167 -15.06 2.09 -5.90
CA ILE A 167 -15.82 1.03 -5.24
C ILE A 167 -17.09 0.69 -6.02
N ARG A 168 -17.84 1.71 -6.48
CA ARG A 168 -19.04 1.49 -7.31
C ARG A 168 -18.71 0.75 -8.60
N TYR A 169 -17.63 1.15 -9.27
CA TYR A 169 -17.19 0.49 -10.49
C TYR A 169 -16.90 -0.99 -10.27
N PHE A 170 -16.13 -1.33 -9.23
CA PHE A 170 -15.85 -2.73 -8.88
C PHE A 170 -17.10 -3.54 -8.50
N LYS A 171 -18.08 -2.89 -7.87
CA LYS A 171 -19.38 -3.53 -7.56
C LYS A 171 -20.14 -3.89 -8.85
N ASN A 172 -20.12 -3.00 -9.84
CA ASN A 172 -20.80 -3.21 -11.12
C ASN A 172 -19.99 -4.12 -12.06
N HIS A 173 -18.67 -4.15 -11.91
CA HIS A 173 -17.74 -4.94 -12.73
C HIS A 173 -16.87 -5.85 -11.85
N PRO A 174 -17.43 -6.93 -11.28
CA PRO A 174 -16.75 -7.74 -10.27
C PRO A 174 -15.53 -8.53 -10.81
N THR A 175 -15.36 -8.63 -12.12
CA THR A 175 -14.19 -9.28 -12.74
C THR A 175 -12.98 -8.37 -12.87
N THR A 176 -13.14 -7.04 -12.71
CA THR A 176 -12.06 -6.06 -12.76
C THR A 176 -11.01 -6.38 -11.70
N LYS A 177 -9.73 -6.22 -12.03
CA LYS A 177 -8.59 -6.49 -11.14
C LYS A 177 -8.09 -5.19 -10.52
N PHE A 178 -7.56 -5.28 -9.31
CA PHE A 178 -7.01 -4.14 -8.59
C PHE A 178 -5.58 -4.42 -8.14
N VAL A 179 -4.69 -3.45 -8.37
CA VAL A 179 -3.32 -3.43 -7.85
C VAL A 179 -3.12 -2.10 -7.16
N GLY A 180 -2.81 -2.12 -5.87
CA GLY A 180 -2.54 -0.92 -5.07
C GLY A 180 -1.11 -0.87 -4.60
N LEU A 181 -0.39 0.20 -4.91
CA LEU A 181 0.98 0.46 -4.47
C LEU A 181 1.03 1.76 -3.68
N SER A 182 1.76 1.79 -2.57
CA SER A 182 2.02 3.02 -1.83
C SER A 182 3.17 2.83 -0.84
N GLY A 183 4.00 3.84 -0.66
CA GLY A 183 5.03 3.87 0.38
C GLY A 183 4.47 4.15 1.78
N THR A 184 3.25 4.69 1.88
CA THR A 184 2.63 5.13 3.15
C THR A 184 1.35 4.37 3.46
N PHE A 185 1.32 3.06 3.16
CA PHE A 185 0.12 2.25 3.23
C PHE A 185 -0.46 2.11 4.65
N THR A 186 0.38 2.17 5.70
CA THR A 186 0.03 1.82 7.07
C THR A 186 -0.03 3.00 8.05
N SER A 187 -0.26 4.23 7.58
CA SER A 187 0.08 5.41 8.38
C SER A 187 -0.85 5.73 9.55
N LYS A 188 -2.12 5.30 9.58
CA LYS A 188 -3.04 5.67 10.67
C LYS A 188 -3.94 4.55 11.14
N SER A 189 -4.86 4.06 10.31
CA SER A 189 -5.84 3.06 10.73
C SER A 189 -5.99 1.95 9.71
N LEU A 190 -6.20 0.73 10.22
CA LEU A 190 -6.55 -0.44 9.43
C LEU A 190 -7.79 -0.18 8.56
N LYS A 191 -8.73 0.62 9.04
CA LYS A 191 -9.96 0.98 8.33
C LYS A 191 -9.72 1.81 7.07
N ASP A 192 -8.63 2.56 7.02
CA ASP A 192 -8.33 3.44 5.90
C ASP A 192 -7.99 2.67 4.60
N TYR A 193 -7.49 1.45 4.71
CA TYR A 193 -7.06 0.66 3.55
C TYR A 193 -7.69 -0.73 3.43
N ALA A 194 -8.50 -1.16 4.40
CA ALA A 194 -9.15 -2.47 4.35
C ALA A 194 -9.93 -2.71 3.05
N HIS A 195 -10.66 -1.71 2.56
CA HIS A 195 -11.38 -1.80 1.29
C HIS A 195 -10.46 -1.92 0.07
N LEU A 196 -9.25 -1.37 0.11
CA LEU A 196 -8.27 -1.51 -0.98
C LEU A 196 -7.71 -2.93 -1.01
N VAL A 197 -7.45 -3.50 0.17
CA VAL A 197 -7.02 -4.90 0.31
C VAL A 197 -8.13 -5.85 -0.16
N GLU A 198 -9.38 -5.56 0.18
CA GLU A 198 -10.55 -6.32 -0.30
C GLU A 198 -10.69 -6.23 -1.82
N LEU A 199 -10.54 -5.05 -2.43
CA LEU A 199 -10.57 -4.90 -3.88
C LEU A 199 -9.47 -5.70 -4.58
N ALA A 200 -8.27 -5.74 -3.98
CA ALA A 200 -7.13 -6.45 -4.55
C ALA A 200 -7.21 -7.96 -4.37
N LEU A 201 -7.51 -8.42 -3.16
CA LEU A 201 -7.34 -9.83 -2.76
C LEU A 201 -8.66 -10.55 -2.46
N ARG A 202 -9.78 -9.83 -2.36
CA ARG A 202 -11.12 -10.40 -2.18
C ARG A 202 -11.18 -11.37 -0.98
N GLY A 203 -11.60 -12.61 -1.20
CA GLY A 203 -11.66 -13.66 -0.18
C GLY A 203 -10.30 -14.00 0.45
N ASP A 204 -9.20 -13.78 -0.28
CA ASP A 204 -7.82 -13.98 0.19
C ASP A 204 -7.28 -12.78 1.00
N SER A 205 -8.10 -11.77 1.26
CA SER A 205 -7.71 -10.59 2.06
C SER A 205 -7.23 -11.00 3.46
N PRO A 206 -6.01 -10.61 3.89
CA PRO A 206 -5.53 -10.85 5.24
C PRO A 206 -6.12 -9.89 6.28
N ILE A 207 -7.22 -9.25 5.96
CA ILE A 207 -7.98 -8.34 6.82
C ILE A 207 -9.42 -8.83 6.90
N PRO A 208 -10.14 -8.65 8.03
CA PRO A 208 -11.54 -9.01 8.13
C PRO A 208 -12.39 -8.35 7.06
N LEU A 209 -13.32 -9.09 6.46
CA LEU A 209 -14.28 -8.58 5.48
C LEU A 209 -15.53 -7.98 6.14
N GLN A 210 -15.82 -8.39 7.37
CA GLN A 210 -16.94 -7.87 8.14
C GLN A 210 -16.53 -6.61 8.89
N TYR A 211 -17.32 -5.55 8.78
CA TYR A 211 -16.99 -4.24 9.35
C TYR A 211 -16.82 -4.26 10.87
N TRP A 212 -17.65 -5.00 11.60
CA TRP A 212 -17.53 -5.10 13.04
C TRP A 212 -16.24 -5.79 13.50
N GLU A 213 -15.77 -6.83 12.79
CA GLU A 213 -14.46 -7.45 13.08
C GLU A 213 -13.31 -6.51 12.73
N LEU A 214 -13.45 -5.75 11.63
CA LEU A 214 -12.46 -4.74 11.25
C LEU A 214 -12.32 -3.66 12.32
N GLU A 215 -13.41 -3.24 12.94
CA GLU A 215 -13.37 -2.29 14.07
C GLU A 215 -12.66 -2.87 15.28
N LEU A 216 -12.94 -4.12 15.65
CA LEU A 216 -12.23 -4.82 16.73
C LEU A 216 -10.72 -4.92 16.44
N TRP A 217 -10.36 -5.26 15.19
CA TRP A 217 -8.95 -5.34 14.82
C TRP A 217 -8.29 -3.97 14.84
N ALA A 218 -8.96 -2.94 14.33
CA ALA A 218 -8.45 -1.58 14.35
C ALA A 218 -8.19 -1.10 15.78
N SER A 219 -9.09 -1.39 16.74
CA SER A 219 -8.85 -1.03 18.14
C SER A 219 -7.61 -1.72 18.75
N CYS A 220 -7.21 -2.90 18.25
CA CYS A 220 -6.03 -3.63 18.71
C CYS A 220 -4.73 -3.22 17.97
N VAL A 221 -4.84 -2.82 16.69
CA VAL A 221 -3.69 -2.66 15.79
C VAL A 221 -3.32 -1.19 15.56
N ASP A 222 -4.29 -0.29 15.54
CA ASP A 222 -4.05 1.13 15.29
C ASP A 222 -3.20 1.78 16.40
N VAL A 223 -2.48 2.85 16.06
CA VAL A 223 -1.61 3.55 17.06
C VAL A 223 -2.39 4.07 18.24
N ASP A 224 -3.54 4.71 17.94
CA ASP A 224 -4.43 5.33 18.92
C ASP A 224 -5.60 4.37 19.26
N GLY A 225 -5.39 3.06 19.08
CA GLY A 225 -6.43 2.07 19.33
C GLY A 225 -6.57 1.75 20.82
N GLU A 226 -7.80 1.72 21.30
CA GLU A 226 -8.16 1.37 22.68
C GLU A 226 -9.02 0.10 22.70
N PRO A 227 -8.40 -1.10 22.67
CA PRO A 227 -9.14 -2.36 22.70
C PRO A 227 -9.79 -2.60 24.05
N ASP A 228 -11.07 -2.93 24.07
CA ASP A 228 -11.73 -3.52 25.23
C ASP A 228 -11.28 -4.99 25.43
N GLU A 229 -11.69 -5.60 26.53
CA GLU A 229 -11.33 -6.98 26.85
C GLU A 229 -11.83 -7.96 25.78
N TYR A 230 -13.01 -7.73 25.22
CA TYR A 230 -13.57 -8.55 24.16
C TYR A 230 -12.71 -8.49 22.88
N ALA A 231 -12.27 -7.30 22.49
CA ALA A 231 -11.39 -7.11 21.33
C ALA A 231 -10.05 -7.82 21.53
N ARG A 232 -9.45 -7.70 22.73
CA ARG A 232 -8.19 -8.40 23.08
C ARG A 232 -8.34 -9.91 22.97
N GLN A 233 -9.40 -10.48 23.54
CA GLN A 233 -9.70 -11.92 23.44
C GLN A 233 -9.90 -12.37 22.01
N CYS A 234 -10.65 -11.63 21.20
CA CYS A 234 -10.87 -11.91 19.80
C CYS A 234 -9.56 -11.86 18.97
N PHE A 235 -8.61 -11.02 19.37
CA PHE A 235 -7.33 -10.85 18.66
C PHE A 235 -6.22 -11.78 19.15
N GLN A 236 -6.37 -12.37 20.34
CA GLN A 236 -5.38 -13.25 20.98
C GLN A 236 -4.87 -14.40 20.08
N PRO A 237 -5.70 -15.06 19.25
CA PRO A 237 -5.21 -16.12 18.34
C PRO A 237 -4.12 -15.65 17.36
N MET A 238 -4.20 -14.40 16.87
CA MET A 238 -3.18 -13.80 16.00
C MET A 238 -1.87 -13.62 16.77
N ILE A 239 -1.93 -13.08 18.01
CA ILE A 239 -0.75 -12.90 18.86
C ILE A 239 -0.13 -14.25 19.22
N SER A 240 -0.95 -15.25 19.53
CA SER A 240 -0.47 -16.60 19.87
C SER A 240 0.29 -17.27 18.71
N GLN A 241 -0.11 -16.98 17.45
CA GLN A 241 0.52 -17.59 16.27
C GLN A 241 1.77 -16.83 15.80
N TYR A 242 1.77 -15.49 15.86
CA TYR A 242 2.83 -14.66 15.28
C TYR A 242 3.73 -13.97 16.32
N GLY A 243 3.31 -13.97 17.60
CA GLY A 243 4.07 -13.37 18.69
C GLY A 243 3.99 -11.83 18.74
N GLY A 244 4.64 -11.26 19.77
CA GLY A 244 4.77 -9.82 19.94
C GLY A 244 3.47 -9.10 20.34
N THR A 245 3.38 -7.82 19.99
CA THR A 245 2.16 -7.02 20.18
C THR A 245 1.11 -7.34 19.10
N ALA A 246 -0.14 -6.95 19.31
CA ALA A 246 -1.20 -7.11 18.31
C ALA A 246 -0.81 -6.53 16.95
N ARG A 247 -0.18 -5.36 16.95
CA ARG A 247 0.32 -4.70 15.76
C ARG A 247 1.42 -5.49 15.05
N GLN A 248 2.39 -6.02 15.81
CA GLN A 248 3.46 -6.85 15.28
C GLN A 248 2.92 -8.15 14.69
N ALA A 249 2.07 -8.85 15.41
CA ALA A 249 1.43 -10.10 14.98
C ALA A 249 0.62 -9.89 13.68
N PHE A 250 -0.17 -8.81 13.62
CA PHE A 250 -0.90 -8.44 12.40
C PHE A 250 0.05 -8.15 11.24
N TYR A 251 1.10 -7.35 11.47
CA TYR A 251 2.06 -6.99 10.43
C TYR A 251 2.76 -8.22 9.85
N GLU A 252 3.20 -9.15 10.72
CA GLU A 252 3.81 -10.42 10.29
C GLU A 252 2.85 -11.25 9.42
N ARG A 253 1.59 -11.35 9.86
CA ARG A 253 0.55 -12.05 9.09
C ARG A 253 0.29 -11.35 7.76
N PHE A 254 0.15 -10.03 7.76
CA PHE A 254 -0.14 -9.23 6.57
C PHE A 254 0.96 -9.37 5.52
N LYS A 255 2.22 -9.15 5.90
CA LYS A 255 3.36 -9.21 4.96
C LYS A 255 3.64 -10.62 4.43
N SER A 256 3.28 -11.66 5.20
CA SER A 256 3.43 -13.06 4.76
C SER A 256 2.27 -13.57 3.91
N SER A 257 1.27 -12.72 3.63
CA SER A 257 0.11 -13.13 2.82
C SER A 257 0.42 -13.10 1.34
N PRO A 258 -0.03 -14.11 0.56
CA PRO A 258 0.03 -14.05 -0.90
C PRO A 258 -0.75 -12.84 -1.43
N GLY A 259 -0.20 -12.20 -2.46
CA GLY A 259 -0.74 -10.95 -2.98
C GLY A 259 -0.39 -9.70 -2.17
N VAL A 260 0.47 -9.83 -1.16
CA VAL A 260 1.05 -8.70 -0.42
C VAL A 260 2.56 -8.68 -0.62
N ILE A 261 3.10 -7.57 -1.09
CA ILE A 261 4.56 -7.33 -1.19
C ILE A 261 4.90 -6.08 -0.41
N ALA A 262 5.52 -6.26 0.74
CA ALA A 262 6.03 -5.19 1.57
C ALA A 262 7.56 -5.10 1.44
N THR A 263 8.10 -3.88 1.33
CA THR A 263 9.48 -3.68 1.74
C THR A 263 9.49 -3.85 3.25
N THR A 264 10.26 -4.81 3.75
CA THR A 264 10.60 -4.78 5.16
C THR A 264 11.15 -3.39 5.44
N ASP A 265 10.57 -2.70 6.42
CA ASP A 265 11.29 -1.64 7.10
C ASP A 265 12.51 -2.29 7.77
N SER A 266 13.51 -2.64 6.95
CA SER A 266 14.84 -2.49 7.42
C SER A 266 14.91 -0.99 7.74
N SER A 267 14.87 -0.65 9.01
CA SER A 267 15.51 0.54 9.49
C SER A 267 16.85 0.54 8.75
N ALA A 268 16.91 1.21 7.60
CA ALA A 268 18.15 1.57 7.00
C ALA A 268 18.76 2.43 8.08
N THR A 269 19.67 1.85 8.83
CA THR A 269 20.62 2.61 9.60
C THR A 269 21.38 3.34 8.52
N CYS A 270 20.89 4.53 8.16
CA CYS A 270 21.64 5.46 7.34
C CYS A 270 22.81 5.84 8.21
N SER A 271 23.89 5.08 8.11
CA SER A 271 25.19 5.55 8.54
C SER A 271 25.52 6.69 7.59
N LEU A 272 25.17 7.90 7.99
CA LEU A 272 25.66 9.11 7.38
C LEU A 272 27.18 9.10 7.62
N TYR A 273 27.91 8.49 6.70
CA TYR A 273 29.33 8.76 6.61
C TYR A 273 29.48 10.18 6.10
N MET A 274 29.58 11.12 7.00
CA MET A 274 30.11 12.46 6.71
C MET A 274 31.60 12.26 6.39
N ARG A 275 31.92 12.05 5.14
CA ARG A 275 33.27 12.16 4.65
C ARG A 275 33.56 13.66 4.60
N ASN A 276 34.43 14.15 5.46
CA ASN A 276 35.07 15.45 5.25
C ASN A 276 35.76 15.36 3.90
N ILE A 277 35.13 15.90 2.89
CA ILE A 277 35.78 16.15 1.61
C ILE A 277 36.54 17.47 1.82
N GLU A 278 37.77 17.37 2.30
CA GLU A 278 38.78 18.40 2.06
C GLU A 278 39.02 18.40 0.55
N SER A 279 38.19 19.04 -0.19
CA SER A 279 38.37 19.20 -1.62
C SER A 279 37.87 20.54 -2.04
N ASP A 280 38.56 21.09 -3.01
CA ASP A 280 38.40 22.33 -3.74
C ASP A 280 36.99 22.76 -4.16
N TYR A 281 35.95 22.22 -3.53
CA TYR A 281 34.58 22.61 -3.74
C TYR A 281 34.27 23.86 -2.90
N VAL A 282 34.28 25.00 -3.55
CA VAL A 282 33.80 26.27 -2.99
C VAL A 282 32.27 26.11 -2.79
N VAL A 283 31.86 25.78 -1.57
CA VAL A 283 30.43 25.82 -1.21
C VAL A 283 29.97 27.27 -1.37
N PRO A 284 28.98 27.58 -2.21
CA PRO A 284 28.48 28.93 -2.39
C PRO A 284 28.13 29.55 -1.03
N ASN A 285 28.53 30.82 -0.82
CA ASN A 285 28.34 31.54 0.46
C ASN A 285 26.88 31.51 0.95
N ILE A 286 25.92 31.45 0.03
CA ILE A 286 24.50 31.35 0.33
C ILE A 286 24.15 30.03 1.09
N ILE A 287 24.77 28.90 0.75
CA ILE A 287 24.57 27.62 1.42
C ILE A 287 25.24 27.63 2.80
N ARG A 288 26.45 28.21 2.92
CA ARG A 288 27.13 28.39 4.22
C ARG A 288 26.33 29.27 5.17
N THR A 289 25.73 30.33 4.68
CA THR A 289 24.91 31.24 5.50
C THR A 289 23.62 30.58 5.94
N SER A 290 22.97 29.78 5.04
CA SER A 290 21.77 29.03 5.37
C SER A 290 22.02 27.90 6.39
N LEU A 291 23.15 27.20 6.28
CA LEU A 291 23.54 26.16 7.25
C LEU A 291 23.87 26.80 8.63
N ARG A 292 24.61 27.93 8.69
CA ARG A 292 24.86 28.64 9.95
C ARG A 292 23.60 29.20 10.60
N ASN A 293 22.57 29.53 9.81
CA ASN A 293 21.29 29.99 10.34
C ASN A 293 20.44 28.83 10.86
N LEU A 294 20.63 27.61 10.32
CA LEU A 294 19.98 26.37 10.83
C LEU A 294 20.60 25.93 12.17
N GLU A 295 21.89 26.07 12.35
CA GLU A 295 22.59 25.75 13.62
C GLU A 295 22.19 26.67 14.78
N ARG A 296 21.65 27.85 14.50
CA ARG A 296 21.26 28.83 15.52
C ARG A 296 19.84 28.76 16.06
N THR A 297 19.02 27.84 15.61
CA THR A 297 17.57 27.84 15.92
C THR A 297 17.01 26.51 16.38
N TRP A 298 17.77 25.68 17.08
CA TRP A 298 17.24 24.51 17.71
C TRP A 298 16.80 24.78 19.14
N THR A 299 15.48 24.90 19.34
CA THR A 299 14.87 24.84 20.68
C THR A 299 14.32 23.43 20.88
N THR A 300 14.63 22.83 22.04
CA THR A 300 14.02 21.55 22.45
C THR A 300 12.50 21.73 22.65
N PRO A 301 11.71 20.65 22.62
CA PRO A 301 10.29 20.72 22.97
C PRO A 301 10.01 21.22 24.40
N SER A 302 11.02 21.27 25.26
CA SER A 302 11.00 21.85 26.63
C SER A 302 11.41 23.33 26.68
N GLY A 303 11.78 23.95 25.55
CA GLY A 303 12.08 25.38 25.49
C GLY A 303 13.53 25.77 25.90
N GLU A 304 14.43 24.80 26.00
CA GLU A 304 15.85 25.07 26.24
C GLU A 304 16.62 25.28 24.92
N GLU A 305 17.36 26.37 24.80
CA GLU A 305 18.29 26.61 23.71
C GLU A 305 19.56 25.77 23.92
N ILE A 306 19.91 24.96 22.93
CA ILE A 306 21.21 24.27 22.92
C ILE A 306 22.15 25.12 22.08
N GLU A 307 23.11 25.78 22.72
CA GLU A 307 24.31 26.35 22.09
C GLU A 307 25.38 25.23 21.99
N ASP A 308 25.94 25.08 20.78
CA ASP A 308 27.20 24.35 20.55
C ASP A 308 28.35 25.32 20.65
#